data_e14c6b33652c122129c2924174930e27
#
_entry.id   e14c6b33652c122129c2924174930e27
#
_cell.length_a   1.000
_cell.length_b   1.000
_cell.length_c   1.000
_cell.angle_alpha   90.00
_cell.angle_beta   90.00
_cell.angle_gamma   90.00
#
_symmetry.space_group_name_H-M   'P 1'
#
loop_
_entity.id
_entity.type
_entity.pdbx_description
1 polymer ?
#
loop_
_entity_poly.entity_id
_entity_poly.type
_entity_poly.pdbx_seq_one_letter_code
_entity_poly.pdbx_strand_id
1 'polypeptide(L)'
;LEKRSVCPVSMARFANVSFSDGSLLDGFRYRIANRDPISAPKDISRYFISDADAAQLCILSTFLGEDSDIFFPAHSYKIKLIKFYDLAYQYINDLGYEVFECESENQARSEASSLIKAGKWPCYFFNTDTTGEKPYEEFYTSSDTIDLNRFDAVGIIKLETTSGNNFILDKFFSNVKNLLDRGCWTKEDLLVEYQRVLPEFAHLELGKNLDQRM
;
A
#
# COMPACT_ATOMS: atom_id res chain seq x y z
N LEU A 1 7.91 -5.79 -37.93
CA LEU A 1 8.40 -6.89 -37.07
C LEU A 1 9.00 -6.28 -35.80
N GLU A 2 8.14 -5.97 -34.84
CA GLU A 2 8.60 -5.62 -33.50
C GLU A 2 9.37 -6.81 -32.94
N LYS A 3 10.63 -6.58 -32.59
CA LYS A 3 11.41 -7.54 -31.82
C LYS A 3 10.74 -7.67 -30.47
N ARG A 4 9.93 -8.71 -30.25
CA ARG A 4 9.55 -9.14 -28.91
C ARG A 4 10.83 -9.26 -28.09
N SER A 5 10.83 -8.71 -26.90
CA SER A 5 11.88 -8.92 -25.91
C SER A 5 12.18 -10.43 -25.86
N VAL A 6 13.44 -10.79 -25.99
CA VAL A 6 13.89 -12.19 -25.96
C VAL A 6 13.77 -12.77 -24.53
N CYS A 7 13.48 -11.93 -23.55
CA CYS A 7 13.37 -12.30 -22.14
C CYS A 7 11.92 -12.13 -21.68
N PRO A 8 11.27 -13.18 -21.14
CA PRO A 8 9.95 -13.04 -20.52
C PRO A 8 10.03 -12.11 -19.31
N VAL A 9 8.99 -11.29 -19.13
CA VAL A 9 8.88 -10.37 -18.00
C VAL A 9 7.73 -10.85 -17.11
N SER A 10 8.04 -11.15 -15.87
CA SER A 10 7.05 -11.42 -14.83
C SER A 10 7.16 -10.40 -13.71
N MET A 11 6.11 -10.25 -12.93
CA MET A 11 6.02 -9.26 -11.86
C MET A 11 5.60 -9.91 -10.56
N ALA A 12 5.99 -9.30 -9.42
CA ALA A 12 5.50 -9.66 -8.10
C ALA A 12 4.72 -8.48 -7.51
N ARG A 13 3.46 -8.72 -7.11
CA ARG A 13 2.59 -7.75 -6.43
C ARG A 13 2.53 -8.09 -4.96
N PHE A 14 3.13 -7.26 -4.13
CA PHE A 14 3.22 -7.50 -2.69
C PHE A 14 1.98 -7.04 -1.93
N ALA A 15 1.77 -7.67 -0.76
CA ALA A 15 1.09 -7.05 0.37
C ALA A 15 2.04 -6.08 1.09
N ASN A 16 1.58 -5.42 2.16
CA ASN A 16 2.46 -4.59 2.97
C ASN A 16 3.53 -5.48 3.63
N VAL A 17 4.79 -5.16 3.37
CA VAL A 17 5.91 -5.87 4.00
C VAL A 17 6.10 -5.34 5.41
N SER A 18 5.95 -6.22 6.41
CA SER A 18 6.03 -5.86 7.82
C SER A 18 7.41 -5.33 8.18
N PHE A 19 7.47 -4.21 8.90
CA PHE A 19 8.70 -3.57 9.35
C PHE A 19 9.68 -3.13 8.25
N SER A 20 9.25 -3.11 6.99
CA SER A 20 10.05 -2.49 5.93
C SER A 20 10.23 -0.99 6.23
N ASP A 21 11.31 -0.41 5.71
CA ASP A 21 11.64 0.98 5.94
C ASP A 21 10.50 1.93 5.51
N GLY A 22 10.10 2.83 6.41
CA GLY A 22 8.98 3.74 6.23
C GLY A 22 7.58 3.09 6.32
N SER A 23 7.47 1.80 6.66
CA SER A 23 6.17 1.15 6.89
C SER A 23 5.51 1.59 8.19
N LEU A 24 4.19 1.35 8.33
CA LEU A 24 3.45 1.64 9.56
C LEU A 24 4.08 0.99 10.80
N LEU A 25 4.46 -0.29 10.70
CA LEU A 25 5.09 -1.02 11.81
C LEU A 25 6.50 -0.52 12.12
N ASP A 26 7.24 -0.08 11.13
CA ASP A 26 8.51 0.60 11.34
C ASP A 26 8.31 1.94 12.05
N GLY A 27 7.30 2.69 11.66
CA GLY A 27 6.87 3.90 12.36
C GLY A 27 6.48 3.62 13.83
N PHE A 28 5.78 2.52 14.12
CA PHE A 28 5.48 2.11 15.50
C PHE A 28 6.76 1.82 16.28
N ARG A 29 7.69 1.04 15.69
CA ARG A 29 8.99 0.74 16.31
C ARG A 29 9.76 2.01 16.67
N TYR A 30 9.82 2.96 15.73
CA TYR A 30 10.48 4.26 15.95
C TYR A 30 9.83 5.05 17.08
N ARG A 31 8.49 5.15 17.10
CA ARG A 31 7.74 5.85 18.15
C ARG A 31 7.93 5.23 19.53
N ILE A 32 7.90 3.90 19.62
CA ILE A 32 8.18 3.17 20.86
C ILE A 32 9.59 3.48 21.37
N ALA A 33 10.60 3.42 20.51
CA ALA A 33 11.98 3.72 20.88
C ALA A 33 12.17 5.15 21.42
N ASN A 34 11.42 6.11 20.89
CA ASN A 34 11.45 7.51 21.31
C ASN A 34 10.45 7.83 22.43
N ARG A 35 9.67 6.86 22.89
CA ARG A 35 8.60 7.05 23.89
C ARG A 35 7.50 8.02 23.42
N ASP A 36 7.25 8.02 22.12
CA ASP A 36 6.21 8.82 21.47
C ASP A 36 4.88 8.07 21.40
N PRO A 37 3.73 8.76 21.40
CA PRO A 37 2.42 8.14 21.21
C PRO A 37 2.32 7.39 19.88
N ILE A 38 1.58 6.28 19.87
CA ILE A 38 1.17 5.61 18.62
C ILE A 38 -0.02 6.35 18.01
N SER A 39 -0.01 6.49 16.69
CA SER A 39 -1.13 7.06 15.95
C SER A 39 -1.42 6.19 14.74
N ALA A 40 -2.70 5.85 14.53
CA ALA A 40 -3.11 5.03 13.40
C ALA A 40 -4.57 5.29 12.98
N PRO A 41 -4.91 5.17 11.69
CA PRO A 41 -6.29 5.21 11.25
C PRO A 41 -7.01 3.93 11.67
N LYS A 42 -8.25 4.06 12.18
CA LYS A 42 -9.05 2.93 12.66
C LYS A 42 -9.94 2.30 11.58
N ASP A 43 -10.09 2.96 10.45
CA ASP A 43 -10.94 2.57 9.32
C ASP A 43 -10.14 1.98 8.13
N ILE A 44 -8.82 1.86 8.28
CA ILE A 44 -7.93 1.30 7.28
C ILE A 44 -7.53 -0.12 7.64
N SER A 45 -7.55 -0.99 6.64
CA SER A 45 -7.10 -2.39 6.76
C SER A 45 -6.11 -2.73 5.66
N ARG A 46 -5.11 -3.55 5.98
CA ARG A 46 -4.09 -4.01 5.02
C ARG A 46 -3.76 -5.48 5.23
N TYR A 47 -3.27 -6.09 4.16
CA TYR A 47 -2.62 -7.39 4.23
C TYR A 47 -1.14 -7.19 4.55
N PHE A 48 -0.58 -8.06 5.37
CA PHE A 48 0.83 -8.02 5.74
C PHE A 48 1.53 -9.34 5.39
N ILE A 49 2.76 -9.22 4.93
CA ILE A 49 3.67 -10.35 4.67
C ILE A 49 5.01 -10.05 5.34
N SER A 50 5.81 -11.10 5.55
CA SER A 50 7.19 -10.94 6.00
C SER A 50 8.14 -10.59 4.84
N ASP A 51 9.34 -10.10 5.16
CA ASP A 51 10.41 -9.90 4.18
C ASP A 51 10.75 -11.21 3.45
N ALA A 52 10.72 -12.33 4.18
CA ALA A 52 10.98 -13.65 3.61
C ALA A 52 9.90 -14.05 2.59
N ASP A 53 8.61 -13.80 2.87
CA ASP A 53 7.52 -14.09 1.94
C ASP A 53 7.64 -13.21 0.69
N ALA A 54 7.98 -11.92 0.86
CA ALA A 54 8.19 -10.99 -0.25
C ALA A 54 9.35 -11.45 -1.14
N ALA A 55 10.48 -11.86 -0.54
CA ALA A 55 11.63 -12.38 -1.26
C ALA A 55 11.30 -13.69 -2.00
N GLN A 56 10.56 -14.61 -1.36
CA GLN A 56 10.11 -15.84 -1.99
C GLN A 56 9.19 -15.56 -3.18
N LEU A 57 8.28 -14.62 -3.07
CA LEU A 57 7.40 -14.23 -4.17
C LEU A 57 8.19 -13.71 -5.37
N CYS A 58 9.22 -12.87 -5.14
CA CYS A 58 10.14 -12.41 -6.19
C CYS A 58 10.88 -13.58 -6.86
N ILE A 59 11.40 -14.51 -6.07
CA ILE A 59 12.11 -15.68 -6.59
C ILE A 59 11.18 -16.54 -7.41
N LEU A 60 9.98 -16.84 -6.91
CA LEU A 60 8.99 -17.63 -7.64
C LEU A 60 8.59 -16.97 -8.97
N SER A 61 8.31 -15.66 -8.95
CA SER A 61 7.97 -14.95 -10.18
C SER A 61 9.12 -14.98 -11.20
N THR A 62 10.36 -14.85 -10.73
CA THR A 62 11.55 -14.84 -11.61
C THR A 62 11.80 -16.19 -12.27
N PHE A 63 11.66 -17.29 -11.52
CA PHE A 63 12.03 -18.62 -12.04
C PHE A 63 10.86 -19.39 -12.66
N LEU A 64 9.62 -19.13 -12.23
CA LEU A 64 8.44 -19.87 -12.62
C LEU A 64 7.42 -19.01 -13.37
N GLY A 65 7.67 -17.70 -13.51
CA GLY A 65 6.81 -16.78 -14.25
C GLY A 65 6.91 -16.97 -15.75
N GLU A 66 5.77 -16.91 -16.41
CA GLU A 66 5.66 -16.77 -17.85
C GLU A 66 5.62 -15.27 -18.20
N ASP A 67 5.73 -14.95 -19.48
CA ASP A 67 5.65 -13.56 -19.93
C ASP A 67 4.30 -12.93 -19.55
N SER A 68 4.34 -11.74 -18.96
CA SER A 68 3.17 -10.99 -18.49
C SER A 68 2.42 -11.59 -17.30
N ASP A 69 3.02 -12.52 -16.55
CA ASP A 69 2.49 -13.01 -15.28
C ASP A 69 2.69 -11.99 -14.15
N ILE A 70 1.64 -11.76 -13.34
CA ILE A 70 1.76 -11.02 -12.07
C ILE A 70 1.46 -11.96 -10.92
N PHE A 71 2.47 -12.29 -10.14
CA PHE A 71 2.37 -13.12 -8.94
C PHE A 71 1.87 -12.31 -7.76
N PHE A 72 0.91 -12.83 -7.00
CA PHE A 72 0.42 -12.20 -5.79
C PHE A 72 0.14 -13.25 -4.70
N PRO A 73 0.16 -12.86 -3.41
CA PRO A 73 -0.17 -13.77 -2.32
C PRO A 73 -1.65 -14.18 -2.40
N ALA A 74 -1.96 -15.48 -2.51
CA ALA A 74 -3.32 -15.96 -2.56
C ALA A 74 -4.01 -15.90 -1.19
N HIS A 75 -5.29 -15.51 -1.13
CA HIS A 75 -6.09 -15.43 0.10
C HIS A 75 -6.21 -16.75 0.85
N SER A 76 -6.03 -17.89 0.18
CA SER A 76 -6.05 -19.23 0.79
C SER A 76 -4.89 -19.48 1.76
N TYR A 77 -3.82 -18.70 1.67
CA TYR A 77 -2.62 -18.90 2.47
C TYR A 77 -2.48 -17.83 3.56
N LYS A 78 -3.20 -18.01 4.68
CA LYS A 78 -2.99 -17.33 6.00
C LYS A 78 -2.87 -15.80 5.99
N ILE A 79 -2.99 -15.12 4.85
CA ILE A 79 -2.94 -13.66 4.78
C ILE A 79 -4.30 -13.14 5.22
N LYS A 80 -4.32 -12.45 6.34
CA LYS A 80 -5.52 -11.82 6.88
C LYS A 80 -5.49 -10.32 6.62
N LEU A 81 -6.66 -9.79 6.29
CA LEU A 81 -6.86 -8.35 6.29
C LEU A 81 -6.93 -7.87 7.74
N ILE A 82 -5.98 -7.03 8.15
CA ILE A 82 -5.82 -6.57 9.53
C ILE A 82 -6.06 -5.05 9.55
N LYS A 83 -6.91 -4.60 10.47
CA LYS A 83 -7.09 -3.17 10.74
C LYS A 83 -5.85 -2.62 11.42
N PHE A 84 -5.46 -1.40 11.05
CA PHE A 84 -4.33 -0.74 11.70
C PHE A 84 -4.55 -0.50 13.19
N TYR A 85 -5.78 -0.24 13.59
CA TYR A 85 -6.20 -0.17 14.97
C TYR A 85 -5.89 -1.47 15.73
N ASP A 86 -6.37 -2.63 15.23
CA ASP A 86 -6.15 -3.93 15.87
C ASP A 86 -4.65 -4.28 15.95
N LEU A 87 -3.92 -3.94 14.89
CA LEU A 87 -2.48 -4.15 14.81
C LEU A 87 -1.73 -3.32 15.88
N ALA A 88 -2.12 -2.06 16.08
CA ALA A 88 -1.54 -1.19 17.11
C ALA A 88 -1.81 -1.75 18.51
N TYR A 89 -3.04 -2.22 18.78
CA TYR A 89 -3.39 -2.86 20.04
C TYR A 89 -2.53 -4.09 20.32
N GLN A 90 -2.45 -4.99 19.34
CA GLN A 90 -1.63 -6.19 19.48
C GLN A 90 -0.16 -5.85 19.72
N TYR A 91 0.38 -4.92 18.94
CA TYR A 91 1.78 -4.50 19.04
C TYR A 91 2.12 -3.93 20.43
N ILE A 92 1.27 -3.07 20.98
CA ILE A 92 1.47 -2.49 22.31
C ILE A 92 1.33 -3.54 23.42
N ASN A 93 0.33 -4.42 23.34
CA ASN A 93 0.12 -5.49 24.31
C ASN A 93 1.28 -6.49 24.31
N ASP A 94 1.83 -6.84 23.14
CA ASP A 94 2.99 -7.75 23.02
C ASP A 94 4.27 -7.15 23.65
N LEU A 95 4.34 -5.82 23.74
CA LEU A 95 5.41 -5.09 24.47
C LEU A 95 5.17 -5.00 25.99
N GLY A 96 4.05 -5.51 26.49
CA GLY A 96 3.71 -5.52 27.90
C GLY A 96 3.06 -4.22 28.42
N TYR A 97 2.57 -3.38 27.53
CA TYR A 97 1.83 -2.16 27.89
C TYR A 97 0.33 -2.34 27.67
N GLU A 98 -0.47 -1.63 28.47
CA GLU A 98 -1.91 -1.44 28.23
C GLU A 98 -2.10 -0.26 27.25
N VAL A 99 -2.98 -0.43 26.24
CA VAL A 99 -3.34 0.67 25.33
C VAL A 99 -4.21 1.69 26.06
N PHE A 100 -3.82 2.96 26.01
CA PHE A 100 -4.63 4.09 26.48
C PHE A 100 -5.06 4.94 25.28
N GLU A 101 -6.33 4.86 24.92
CA GLU A 101 -6.88 5.68 23.83
C GLU A 101 -7.05 7.13 24.26
N CYS A 102 -6.42 8.03 23.52
CA CYS A 102 -6.51 9.47 23.73
C CYS A 102 -7.53 10.08 22.77
N GLU A 103 -8.25 11.10 23.23
CA GLU A 103 -9.26 11.80 22.44
C GLU A 103 -8.65 12.71 21.36
N SER A 104 -7.38 13.10 21.54
CA SER A 104 -6.67 13.95 20.60
C SER A 104 -5.17 13.65 20.58
N GLU A 105 -4.50 14.06 19.52
CA GLU A 105 -3.05 13.97 19.37
C GLU A 105 -2.34 14.82 20.47
N ASN A 106 -2.88 15.98 20.80
CA ASN A 106 -2.33 16.85 21.84
C ASN A 106 -2.38 16.19 23.22
N GLN A 107 -3.48 15.51 23.56
CA GLN A 107 -3.58 14.74 24.78
C GLN A 107 -2.55 13.62 24.79
N ALA A 108 -2.47 12.84 23.72
CA ALA A 108 -1.52 11.74 23.60
C ALA A 108 -0.07 12.21 23.86
N ARG A 109 0.33 13.32 23.27
CA ARG A 109 1.66 13.90 23.46
C ARG A 109 1.90 14.44 24.87
N SER A 110 0.95 15.19 25.43
CA SER A 110 1.12 15.83 26.74
C SER A 110 1.15 14.83 27.90
N GLU A 111 0.40 13.73 27.80
CA GLU A 111 0.28 12.71 28.83
C GLU A 111 1.25 11.53 28.64
N ALA A 112 2.01 11.46 27.53
CA ALA A 112 2.84 10.32 27.18
C ALA A 112 3.77 9.88 28.30
N SER A 113 4.51 10.81 28.90
CA SER A 113 5.49 10.47 29.94
C SER A 113 4.84 9.87 31.20
N SER A 114 3.68 10.36 31.62
CA SER A 114 2.97 9.88 32.81
C SER A 114 2.30 8.52 32.55
N LEU A 115 1.66 8.36 31.39
CA LEU A 115 1.01 7.12 31.01
C LEU A 115 2.00 5.97 30.85
N ILE A 116 3.11 6.20 30.16
CA ILE A 116 4.13 5.16 29.96
C ILE A 116 4.74 4.71 31.29
N LYS A 117 4.98 5.63 32.25
CA LYS A 117 5.43 5.28 33.60
C LYS A 117 4.41 4.43 34.36
N ALA A 118 3.12 4.60 34.06
CA ALA A 118 2.02 3.82 34.63
C ALA A 118 1.77 2.49 33.90
N GLY A 119 2.59 2.11 32.96
CA GLY A 119 2.43 0.86 32.15
C GLY A 119 1.39 0.98 31.05
N LYS A 120 0.97 2.18 30.68
CA LYS A 120 -0.02 2.45 29.63
C LYS A 120 0.64 3.18 28.48
N TRP A 121 0.34 2.76 27.24
CA TRP A 121 0.86 3.46 26.06
C TRP A 121 -0.18 4.36 25.46
N PRO A 122 0.07 5.67 25.29
CA PRO A 122 -0.88 6.60 24.71
C PRO A 122 -1.03 6.34 23.21
N CYS A 123 -2.27 6.14 22.78
CA CYS A 123 -2.61 5.89 21.38
C CYS A 123 -3.70 6.86 20.93
N TYR A 124 -3.54 7.42 19.74
CA TYR A 124 -4.55 8.25 19.12
C TYR A 124 -5.03 7.60 17.83
N PHE A 125 -6.29 7.21 17.79
CA PHE A 125 -6.92 6.59 16.65
C PHE A 125 -7.92 7.54 16.00
N PHE A 126 -7.77 7.71 14.68
CA PHE A 126 -8.57 8.65 13.89
C PHE A 126 -9.18 7.95 12.67
N ASN A 127 -10.18 8.56 12.05
CA ASN A 127 -10.65 8.14 10.73
C ASN A 127 -9.75 8.78 9.67
N THR A 128 -9.44 8.03 8.60
CA THR A 128 -8.60 8.57 7.53
C THR A 128 -9.26 9.79 6.89
N ASP A 129 -8.45 10.80 6.66
CA ASP A 129 -8.80 12.00 5.92
C ASP A 129 -7.74 12.33 4.86
N THR A 130 -6.96 11.33 4.48
CA THR A 130 -5.86 11.44 3.55
C THR A 130 -6.32 11.19 2.12
N THR A 131 -5.87 12.04 1.21
CA THR A 131 -6.16 11.94 -0.22
C THR A 131 -5.62 10.63 -0.79
N GLY A 132 -6.45 9.90 -1.53
CA GLY A 132 -6.06 8.69 -2.26
C GLY A 132 -5.89 7.43 -1.42
N GLU A 133 -6.16 7.48 -0.11
CA GLU A 133 -6.08 6.29 0.73
C GLU A 133 -7.34 5.43 0.59
N LYS A 134 -7.13 4.15 0.22
CA LYS A 134 -8.23 3.17 0.14
C LYS A 134 -8.46 2.52 1.50
N PRO A 135 -9.72 2.21 1.87
CA PRO A 135 -10.01 1.51 3.14
C PRO A 135 -9.35 0.13 3.21
N TYR A 136 -9.18 -0.54 2.08
CA TYR A 136 -8.42 -1.79 1.95
C TYR A 136 -7.82 -1.90 0.55
N GLU A 137 -6.72 -2.66 0.43
CA GLU A 137 -6.06 -2.94 -0.84
C GLU A 137 -6.55 -4.28 -1.41
N GLU A 138 -6.62 -4.36 -2.73
CA GLU A 138 -6.98 -5.58 -3.48
C GLU A 138 -5.80 -5.99 -4.33
N PHE A 139 -5.57 -7.31 -4.44
CA PHE A 139 -4.52 -7.84 -5.31
C PHE A 139 -4.92 -7.85 -6.78
N TYR A 140 -6.22 -7.95 -7.05
CA TYR A 140 -6.79 -8.02 -8.40
C TYR A 140 -8.20 -7.42 -8.41
N THR A 141 -8.67 -7.12 -9.61
CA THR A 141 -10.01 -6.60 -9.86
C THR A 141 -10.90 -7.68 -10.50
N SER A 142 -12.19 -7.43 -10.61
CA SER A 142 -13.13 -8.35 -11.25
C SER A 142 -12.89 -8.52 -12.75
N SER A 143 -12.13 -7.63 -13.37
CA SER A 143 -11.76 -7.70 -14.81
C SER A 143 -10.49 -8.52 -15.06
N ASP A 144 -9.72 -8.86 -14.01
CA ASP A 144 -8.48 -9.60 -14.17
C ASP A 144 -8.73 -11.09 -14.40
N THR A 145 -7.98 -11.70 -15.31
CA THR A 145 -7.94 -13.15 -15.48
C THR A 145 -6.97 -13.75 -14.47
N ILE A 146 -7.51 -14.60 -13.56
CA ILE A 146 -6.76 -15.10 -12.41
C ILE A 146 -6.57 -16.61 -12.52
N ASP A 147 -5.36 -17.09 -12.25
CA ASP A 147 -5.03 -18.50 -12.03
C ASP A 147 -4.69 -18.71 -10.54
N LEU A 148 -5.53 -19.46 -9.83
CA LEU A 148 -5.34 -19.86 -8.43
C LEU A 148 -4.97 -21.35 -8.29
N ASN A 149 -4.79 -22.07 -9.39
CA ASN A 149 -4.60 -23.52 -9.38
C ASN A 149 -3.14 -23.93 -9.57
N ARG A 150 -2.30 -23.03 -10.06
CA ARG A 150 -0.89 -23.32 -10.36
C ARG A 150 -0.04 -23.49 -9.10
N PHE A 151 -0.36 -22.74 -8.04
CA PHE A 151 0.31 -22.78 -6.74
C PHE A 151 -0.68 -22.69 -5.61
N ASP A 152 -0.38 -23.33 -4.46
CA ASP A 152 -1.27 -23.32 -3.28
C ASP A 152 -1.35 -21.96 -2.58
N ALA A 153 -0.22 -21.26 -2.51
CA ALA A 153 -0.07 -20.03 -1.71
C ALA A 153 0.01 -18.75 -2.54
N VAL A 154 0.09 -18.87 -3.86
CA VAL A 154 0.33 -17.76 -4.80
C VAL A 154 -0.69 -17.81 -5.92
N GLY A 155 -1.36 -16.70 -6.17
CA GLY A 155 -2.18 -16.50 -7.35
C GLY A 155 -1.37 -15.81 -8.46
N ILE A 156 -1.83 -15.96 -9.68
CA ILE A 156 -1.25 -15.31 -10.84
C ILE A 156 -2.35 -14.55 -11.58
N ILE A 157 -2.10 -13.28 -11.87
CA ILE A 157 -2.90 -12.53 -12.84
C ILE A 157 -2.22 -12.71 -14.20
N LYS A 158 -2.99 -13.18 -15.16
CA LYS A 158 -2.57 -13.29 -16.55
C LYS A 158 -2.93 -11.99 -17.28
N LEU A 159 -1.93 -11.14 -17.54
CA LEU A 159 -2.17 -9.98 -18.38
C LEU A 159 -2.35 -10.43 -19.83
N GLU A 160 -3.49 -10.06 -20.41
CA GLU A 160 -3.64 -10.21 -21.85
C GLU A 160 -2.63 -9.27 -22.53
N THR A 161 -1.75 -9.85 -23.34
CA THR A 161 -0.89 -9.07 -24.24
C THR A 161 -1.77 -8.44 -25.32
N THR A 162 -2.45 -7.37 -24.96
CA THR A 162 -3.04 -6.52 -25.99
C THR A 162 -1.88 -5.98 -26.80
N SER A 163 -1.93 -6.22 -28.11
CA SER A 163 -1.10 -5.47 -29.08
C SER A 163 -1.43 -4.01 -28.87
N GLY A 164 -0.65 -3.39 -27.96
CA GLY A 164 -1.02 -2.20 -27.22
C GLY A 164 -1.38 -1.07 -28.14
N ASN A 165 -2.37 -0.36 -27.75
CA ASN A 165 -2.71 0.94 -28.33
C ASN A 165 -1.63 1.94 -27.91
N ASN A 166 -0.40 1.74 -28.45
CA ASN A 166 0.76 2.62 -28.22
C ASN A 166 0.39 4.09 -28.42
N PHE A 167 -0.60 4.32 -29.30
CA PHE A 167 -1.13 5.65 -29.58
C PHE A 167 -1.72 6.36 -28.32
N ILE A 168 -2.44 5.65 -27.46
CA ILE A 168 -2.99 6.25 -26.22
C ILE A 168 -1.86 6.61 -25.27
N LEU A 169 -0.88 5.73 -25.10
CA LEU A 169 0.28 5.97 -24.25
C LEU A 169 1.19 7.08 -24.81
N ASP A 170 1.47 7.06 -26.13
CA ASP A 170 2.26 8.09 -26.79
C ASP A 170 1.60 9.47 -26.65
N LYS A 171 0.28 9.52 -26.78
CA LYS A 171 -0.50 10.74 -26.58
C LYS A 171 -0.45 11.22 -25.12
N PHE A 172 -0.57 10.30 -24.17
CA PHE A 172 -0.42 10.60 -22.74
C PHE A 172 0.94 11.22 -22.45
N PHE A 173 2.03 10.54 -22.85
CA PHE A 173 3.38 11.06 -22.64
C PHE A 173 3.62 12.41 -23.30
N SER A 174 3.10 12.60 -24.51
CA SER A 174 3.20 13.89 -25.21
C SER A 174 2.46 15.00 -24.48
N ASN A 175 1.24 14.71 -23.97
CA ASN A 175 0.45 15.68 -23.24
C ASN A 175 1.09 16.04 -21.90
N VAL A 176 1.57 15.05 -21.14
CA VAL A 176 2.28 15.29 -19.87
C VAL A 176 3.55 16.10 -20.10
N LYS A 177 4.32 15.78 -21.15
CA LYS A 177 5.48 16.58 -21.52
C LYS A 177 5.12 18.02 -21.84
N ASN A 178 4.05 18.25 -22.61
CA ASN A 178 3.58 19.60 -22.92
C ASN A 178 3.15 20.39 -21.68
N LEU A 179 2.53 19.72 -20.68
CA LEU A 179 2.19 20.35 -19.39
C LEU A 179 3.47 20.78 -18.64
N LEU A 180 4.48 19.90 -18.59
CA LEU A 180 5.78 20.21 -17.95
C LEU A 180 6.51 21.34 -18.66
N ASP A 181 6.53 21.33 -20.00
CA ASP A 181 7.21 22.35 -20.82
C ASP A 181 6.56 23.75 -20.70
N ARG A 182 5.25 23.83 -20.41
CA ARG A 182 4.57 25.09 -20.11
C ARG A 182 5.01 25.72 -18.78
N GLY A 183 5.60 24.94 -17.86
CA GLY A 183 6.05 25.40 -16.56
C GLY A 183 4.92 25.83 -15.59
N CYS A 184 3.66 25.76 -16.00
CA CYS A 184 2.49 26.01 -15.18
C CYS A 184 1.45 24.91 -15.45
N TRP A 185 1.23 24.05 -14.49
CA TRP A 185 0.25 22.97 -14.50
C TRP A 185 -0.32 22.76 -13.11
N THR A 186 -1.53 22.22 -13.05
CA THR A 186 -2.22 21.90 -11.80
C THR A 186 -2.31 20.38 -11.65
N LYS A 187 -2.67 19.94 -10.45
CA LYS A 187 -2.97 18.52 -10.18
C LYS A 187 -4.12 18.03 -11.06
N GLU A 188 -5.12 18.88 -11.25
CA GLU A 188 -6.31 18.60 -12.08
C GLU A 188 -5.93 18.35 -13.54
N ASP A 189 -4.97 19.10 -14.08
CA ASP A 189 -4.46 18.90 -15.45
C ASP A 189 -3.88 17.47 -15.60
N LEU A 190 -3.12 17.00 -14.61
CA LEU A 190 -2.57 15.63 -14.59
C LEU A 190 -3.66 14.59 -14.43
N LEU A 191 -4.63 14.80 -13.53
CA LEU A 191 -5.73 13.87 -13.32
C LEU A 191 -6.55 13.63 -14.58
N VAL A 192 -6.79 14.68 -15.38
CA VAL A 192 -7.48 14.54 -16.68
C VAL A 192 -6.70 13.64 -17.64
N GLU A 193 -5.37 13.76 -17.70
CA GLU A 193 -4.55 12.90 -18.55
C GLU A 193 -4.52 11.46 -18.04
N TYR A 194 -4.45 11.23 -16.71
CA TYR A 194 -4.54 9.90 -16.14
C TYR A 194 -5.89 9.23 -16.41
N GLN A 195 -7.00 9.92 -16.27
CA GLN A 195 -8.34 9.38 -16.53
C GLN A 195 -8.55 8.99 -18.00
N ARG A 196 -7.85 9.61 -18.94
CA ARG A 196 -7.88 9.22 -20.37
C ARG A 196 -7.24 7.86 -20.62
N VAL A 197 -6.20 7.50 -19.86
CA VAL A 197 -5.47 6.24 -19.99
C VAL A 197 -6.07 5.16 -19.09
N LEU A 198 -6.55 5.55 -17.93
CA LEU A 198 -7.13 4.70 -16.90
C LEU A 198 -8.54 5.22 -16.56
N PRO A 199 -9.57 4.88 -17.34
CA PRO A 199 -10.94 5.38 -17.13
C PRO A 199 -11.51 5.03 -15.74
N GLU A 200 -11.02 3.93 -15.14
CA GLU A 200 -11.43 3.47 -13.82
C GLU A 200 -10.68 4.17 -12.67
N PHE A 201 -9.74 5.07 -12.99
CA PHE A 201 -9.00 5.81 -11.99
C PHE A 201 -9.90 6.78 -11.24
N ALA A 202 -10.33 6.39 -10.05
CA ALA A 202 -11.15 7.19 -9.15
C ALA A 202 -10.24 7.91 -8.14
N HIS A 203 -10.01 9.22 -8.35
CA HIS A 203 -9.28 10.06 -7.42
C HIS A 203 -10.28 10.76 -6.49
N LEU A 204 -10.06 10.62 -5.17
CA LEU A 204 -10.79 11.35 -4.14
C LEU A 204 -9.85 12.35 -3.49
N GLU A 205 -10.11 13.64 -3.67
CA GLU A 205 -9.34 14.72 -3.06
C GLU A 205 -9.92 15.08 -1.68
N LEU A 206 -9.12 14.92 -0.64
CA LEU A 206 -9.48 15.27 0.74
C LEU A 206 -8.65 16.44 1.30
N GLY A 207 -7.74 16.98 0.49
CA GLY A 207 -6.95 18.16 0.84
C GLY A 207 -5.83 17.93 1.84
N LYS A 208 -5.58 16.67 2.23
CA LYS A 208 -4.49 16.28 3.13
C LYS A 208 -3.64 15.19 2.52
N ASN A 209 -2.32 15.28 2.69
CA ASN A 209 -1.36 14.26 2.30
C ASN A 209 -0.93 13.44 3.50
N LEU A 210 -0.47 12.20 3.25
CA LEU A 210 -0.02 11.28 4.29
C LEU A 210 1.11 11.88 5.15
N ASP A 211 2.05 12.59 4.53
CA ASP A 211 3.19 13.23 5.20
C ASP A 211 2.80 14.33 6.21
N GLN A 212 1.57 14.83 6.15
CA GLN A 212 1.06 15.85 7.08
C GLN A 212 0.55 15.25 8.40
N ARG A 213 0.55 13.92 8.52
CA ARG A 213 0.03 13.16 9.66
C ARG A 213 1.11 12.52 10.53
N MET A 214 2.37 12.78 10.27
CA MET A 214 3.47 12.22 11.08
C MET A 214 3.89 13.12 12.24
#